data_a131061c60ed55d5dd8ddab2ce8bc23a
#
_entry.id   a131061c60ed55d5dd8ddab2ce8bc23a
#
_cell.length_a   1.000
_cell.length_b   1.000
_cell.length_c   1.000
_cell.angle_alpha   90.00
_cell.angle_beta   90.00
_cell.angle_gamma   90.00
#
_symmetry.space_group_name_H-M   'P 1'
#
loop_
_entity.id
_entity.type
_entity.pdbx_description
1 polymer ?
#
loop_
_entity_poly.entity_id
_entity_poly.type
_entity_poly.pdbx_seq_one_letter_code
_entity_poly.pdbx_strand_id
1 'polypeptide(L)'
;MSTPIDRLYYQTTHGVRTAWFSAHYAAAMRLTPKLDGPLDGPLPSWRTIYSDLRGLLERDWQNVRDGLYPAPEAAGIDLARSARRSLAFFRDLGGVNRRRVNGIADEINATPLQGRYPRYYLQNFHYQSGGYLTEGSAELYDHQVEVLFVGGADAMRRQALAGLSRFLRGPGGRNARHLDIACGTGRFLTILKQARPRQRVVGLDLSPPYLREAERTLRAWSRTSLLQANAEQIPFSDGSFKTLSCIFLFHELPRKVRIQVAREMARLLKPGGRLFFLDSIQLGDYPAFDALLSRFPKAFHEPYYDDFIRADLAAMFQAAGLRVVESERAFFSKLLILEKPGALEM
;
A
#
# COMPACT_ATOMS: atom_id res chain seq x y z
N MET A 1 -1.83 -14.45 -25.91
CA MET A 1 -1.57 -13.13 -26.54
C MET A 1 -2.78 -12.25 -26.26
N SER A 2 -2.59 -11.06 -25.69
CA SER A 2 -3.69 -10.12 -25.45
C SER A 2 -4.14 -9.50 -26.78
N THR A 3 -5.43 -9.50 -27.02
CA THR A 3 -6.06 -8.97 -28.23
C THR A 3 -6.30 -7.45 -28.14
N PRO A 4 -6.59 -6.75 -29.27
CA PRO A 4 -7.06 -5.36 -29.22
C PRO A 4 -8.33 -5.20 -28.36
N ILE A 5 -9.20 -6.21 -28.33
CA ILE A 5 -10.41 -6.24 -27.51
C ILE A 5 -10.06 -6.24 -26.02
N ASP A 6 -9.06 -7.02 -25.60
CA ASP A 6 -8.58 -7.04 -24.20
C ASP A 6 -8.05 -5.68 -23.77
N ARG A 7 -7.34 -4.97 -24.67
CA ARG A 7 -6.88 -3.61 -24.42
C ARG A 7 -8.02 -2.62 -24.25
N LEU A 8 -9.00 -2.67 -25.15
CA LEU A 8 -10.18 -1.80 -25.07
C LEU A 8 -10.94 -2.05 -23.76
N TYR A 9 -11.15 -3.33 -23.42
CA TYR A 9 -11.79 -3.73 -22.17
C TYR A 9 -11.02 -3.20 -20.95
N TYR A 10 -9.69 -3.37 -20.91
CA TYR A 10 -8.84 -2.84 -19.86
C TYR A 10 -8.95 -1.32 -19.73
N GLN A 11 -8.87 -0.60 -20.86
CA GLN A 11 -8.96 0.87 -20.88
C GLN A 11 -10.33 1.36 -20.41
N THR A 12 -11.41 0.73 -20.85
CA THR A 12 -12.78 1.08 -20.45
C THR A 12 -12.97 0.85 -18.95
N THR A 13 -12.53 -0.30 -18.43
CA THR A 13 -12.63 -0.64 -17.01
C THR A 13 -11.89 0.38 -16.14
N HIS A 14 -10.65 0.72 -16.50
CA HIS A 14 -9.88 1.71 -15.76
C HIS A 14 -10.40 3.13 -15.95
N GLY A 15 -10.93 3.47 -17.12
CA GLY A 15 -11.59 4.76 -17.36
C GLY A 15 -12.79 4.98 -16.46
N VAL A 16 -13.71 3.99 -16.39
CA VAL A 16 -14.87 4.01 -15.48
C VAL A 16 -14.43 4.09 -14.02
N ARG A 17 -13.44 3.29 -13.62
CA ARG A 17 -12.89 3.29 -12.26
C ARG A 17 -12.31 4.64 -11.88
N THR A 18 -11.48 5.22 -12.74
CA THR A 18 -10.88 6.55 -12.54
C THR A 18 -11.96 7.62 -12.42
N ALA A 19 -12.95 7.64 -13.32
CA ALA A 19 -14.05 8.59 -13.26
C ALA A 19 -14.86 8.46 -11.95
N TRP A 20 -15.15 7.24 -11.52
CA TRP A 20 -15.87 6.95 -10.27
C TRP A 20 -15.12 7.51 -9.05
N PHE A 21 -13.85 7.15 -8.87
CA PHE A 21 -13.08 7.57 -7.71
C PHE A 21 -12.69 9.06 -7.75
N SER A 22 -12.50 9.63 -8.95
CA SER A 22 -12.31 11.08 -9.11
C SER A 22 -13.56 11.86 -8.70
N ALA A 23 -14.74 11.38 -9.03
CA ALA A 23 -16.00 12.00 -8.57
C ALA A 23 -16.12 11.96 -7.04
N HIS A 24 -15.76 10.83 -6.39
CA HIS A 24 -15.73 10.71 -4.94
C HIS A 24 -14.71 11.67 -4.32
N TYR A 25 -13.51 11.74 -4.88
CA TYR A 25 -12.47 12.68 -4.44
C TYR A 25 -12.96 14.13 -4.53
N ALA A 26 -13.53 14.52 -5.66
CA ALA A 26 -14.05 15.88 -5.86
C ALA A 26 -15.20 16.23 -4.91
N ALA A 27 -16.10 15.28 -4.66
CA ALA A 27 -17.18 15.45 -3.69
C ALA A 27 -16.65 15.56 -2.26
N ALA A 28 -15.71 14.70 -1.87
CA ALA A 28 -15.07 14.75 -0.55
C ALA A 28 -14.34 16.10 -0.34
N MET A 29 -13.59 16.56 -1.34
CA MET A 29 -12.88 17.86 -1.28
C MET A 29 -13.82 19.04 -1.12
N ARG A 30 -15.02 19.01 -1.71
CA ARG A 30 -16.04 20.07 -1.53
C ARG A 30 -16.63 20.08 -0.12
N LEU A 31 -16.74 18.91 0.51
CA LEU A 31 -17.28 18.73 1.85
C LEU A 31 -16.21 18.90 2.94
N THR A 32 -14.95 18.96 2.58
CA THR A 32 -13.81 19.06 3.50
C THR A 32 -13.43 20.53 3.69
N PRO A 33 -13.33 21.03 4.94
CA PRO A 33 -12.83 22.35 5.22
C PRO A 33 -11.45 22.59 4.61
N LYS A 34 -11.24 23.77 4.07
CA LYS A 34 -9.91 24.14 3.54
C LYS A 34 -8.91 24.19 4.68
N LEU A 35 -7.73 23.65 4.43
CA LEU A 35 -6.61 23.81 5.35
C LEU A 35 -5.95 25.15 5.09
N ASP A 36 -5.82 25.94 6.13
CA ASP A 36 -5.06 27.20 6.11
C ASP A 36 -3.55 26.91 6.20
N GLY A 37 -2.77 27.76 5.59
CA GLY A 37 -1.32 27.75 5.67
C GLY A 37 -0.63 27.87 4.31
N PRO A 38 0.62 28.32 4.31
CA PRO A 38 1.40 28.46 3.08
C PRO A 38 1.66 27.10 2.43
N LEU A 39 1.73 27.10 1.11
CA LEU A 39 2.16 25.97 0.29
C LEU A 39 3.66 26.10 0.01
N ASP A 40 4.40 25.01 0.10
CA ASP A 40 5.82 24.95 -0.23
C ASP A 40 6.05 24.87 -1.75
N GLY A 41 5.22 25.54 -2.53
CA GLY A 41 5.26 25.56 -3.98
C GLY A 41 3.89 25.37 -4.66
N PRO A 42 3.85 25.36 -5.98
CA PRO A 42 2.60 25.19 -6.73
C PRO A 42 2.12 23.74 -6.66
N LEU A 43 0.82 23.56 -6.40
CA LEU A 43 0.19 22.25 -6.47
C LEU A 43 0.14 21.76 -7.93
N PRO A 44 0.27 20.45 -8.18
CA PRO A 44 0.16 19.89 -9.52
C PRO A 44 -1.23 20.14 -10.09
N SER A 45 -1.28 20.40 -11.39
CA SER A 45 -2.54 20.47 -12.12
C SER A 45 -3.19 19.09 -12.21
N TRP A 46 -4.50 19.03 -12.33
CA TRP A 46 -5.21 17.77 -12.63
C TRP A 46 -4.71 17.12 -13.92
N ARG A 47 -4.31 17.93 -14.92
CA ARG A 47 -3.70 17.42 -16.16
C ARG A 47 -2.42 16.66 -15.87
N THR A 48 -1.57 17.17 -14.99
CA THR A 48 -0.32 16.51 -14.55
C THR A 48 -0.63 15.19 -13.86
N ILE A 49 -1.58 15.19 -12.91
CA ILE A 49 -1.99 14.01 -12.16
C ILE A 49 -2.54 12.91 -13.10
N TYR A 50 -3.48 13.26 -13.98
CA TYR A 50 -4.05 12.26 -14.90
C TYR A 50 -3.08 11.80 -15.99
N SER A 51 -2.15 12.65 -16.42
CA SER A 51 -1.08 12.23 -17.33
C SER A 51 -0.18 11.18 -16.69
N ASP A 52 0.18 11.38 -15.44
CA ASP A 52 1.02 10.45 -14.68
C ASP A 52 0.29 9.12 -14.37
N LEU A 53 -1.00 9.20 -13.97
CA LEU A 53 -1.85 8.01 -13.82
C LEU A 53 -1.96 7.21 -15.13
N ARG A 54 -2.09 7.89 -16.28
CA ARG A 54 -2.11 7.22 -17.58
C ARG A 54 -0.82 6.47 -17.84
N GLY A 55 0.34 7.05 -17.50
CA GLY A 55 1.64 6.38 -17.58
C GLY A 55 1.72 5.12 -16.73
N LEU A 56 1.18 5.16 -15.51
CA LEU A 56 1.06 3.98 -14.66
C LEU A 56 0.18 2.90 -15.30
N LEU A 57 -1.00 3.26 -15.81
CA LEU A 57 -1.94 2.31 -16.41
C LEU A 57 -1.40 1.70 -17.71
N GLU A 58 -0.61 2.42 -18.49
CA GLU A 58 0.05 1.86 -19.68
C GLU A 58 1.11 0.83 -19.30
N ARG A 59 1.92 1.08 -18.25
CA ARG A 59 2.86 0.07 -17.72
C ARG A 59 2.13 -1.12 -17.13
N ASP A 60 1.04 -0.91 -16.43
CA ASP A 60 0.20 -1.98 -15.89
C ASP A 60 -0.36 -2.86 -17.00
N TRP A 61 -0.85 -2.27 -18.09
CA TRP A 61 -1.28 -2.99 -19.27
C TRP A 61 -0.12 -3.77 -19.94
N GLN A 62 1.08 -3.17 -20.02
CA GLN A 62 2.26 -3.85 -20.54
C GLN A 62 2.57 -5.12 -19.73
N ASN A 63 2.52 -5.04 -18.40
CA ASN A 63 2.73 -6.18 -17.52
C ASN A 63 1.67 -7.28 -17.71
N VAL A 64 0.41 -6.91 -18.00
CA VAL A 64 -0.66 -7.87 -18.37
C VAL A 64 -0.29 -8.55 -19.69
N ARG A 65 0.12 -7.82 -20.72
CA ARG A 65 0.55 -8.36 -22.01
C ARG A 65 1.72 -9.34 -21.88
N ASP A 66 2.66 -9.03 -21.00
CA ASP A 66 3.83 -9.87 -20.70
C ASP A 66 3.42 -11.10 -19.84
N GLY A 67 2.12 -11.24 -19.54
CA GLY A 67 1.56 -12.36 -18.77
C GLY A 67 2.03 -12.42 -17.32
N LEU A 68 2.49 -11.31 -16.74
CA LEU A 68 2.96 -11.27 -15.35
C LEU A 68 1.82 -11.48 -14.36
N TYR A 69 0.62 -11.03 -14.73
CA TYR A 69 -0.64 -11.25 -14.04
C TYR A 69 -1.82 -11.08 -15.02
N PRO A 70 -3.01 -11.62 -14.71
CA PRO A 70 -4.20 -11.42 -15.54
C PRO A 70 -4.66 -9.96 -15.52
N ALA A 71 -5.36 -9.53 -16.56
CA ALA A 71 -6.06 -8.27 -16.55
C ALA A 71 -7.03 -8.23 -15.36
N PRO A 72 -7.17 -7.08 -14.68
CA PRO A 72 -8.17 -6.93 -13.63
C PRO A 72 -9.57 -7.19 -14.20
N GLU A 73 -10.31 -8.07 -13.56
CA GLU A 73 -11.68 -8.37 -13.97
C GLU A 73 -12.60 -7.16 -13.72
N ALA A 74 -13.30 -6.68 -14.76
CA ALA A 74 -14.41 -5.74 -14.58
C ALA A 74 -15.63 -6.43 -13.95
N ALA A 75 -15.73 -7.73 -14.07
CA ALA A 75 -16.84 -8.55 -13.59
C ALA A 75 -17.02 -8.56 -12.07
N GLY A 76 -16.18 -7.85 -11.32
CA GLY A 76 -16.24 -7.76 -9.87
C GLY A 76 -16.69 -6.41 -9.33
N ILE A 77 -17.25 -5.50 -10.12
CA ILE A 77 -17.91 -4.33 -9.55
C ILE A 77 -19.24 -4.81 -8.98
N ASP A 78 -19.21 -5.35 -7.77
CA ASP A 78 -20.40 -5.49 -6.94
C ASP A 78 -20.94 -4.07 -6.67
N LEU A 79 -21.86 -3.63 -7.53
CA LEU A 79 -22.44 -2.29 -7.45
C LEU A 79 -23.08 -2.03 -6.09
N ALA A 80 -23.70 -3.05 -5.49
CA ALA A 80 -24.31 -2.92 -4.17
C ALA A 80 -23.24 -2.75 -3.07
N ARG A 81 -22.15 -3.49 -3.15
CA ARG A 81 -21.01 -3.33 -2.24
C ARG A 81 -20.33 -1.96 -2.44
N SER A 82 -20.13 -1.56 -3.69
CA SER A 82 -19.53 -0.25 -4.02
C SER A 82 -20.39 0.90 -3.52
N ALA A 83 -21.70 0.84 -3.73
CA ALA A 83 -22.65 1.84 -3.22
C ALA A 83 -22.67 1.90 -1.69
N ARG A 84 -22.67 0.74 -1.02
CA ARG A 84 -22.57 0.68 0.46
C ARG A 84 -21.29 1.31 1.00
N ARG A 85 -20.13 0.99 0.38
CA ARG A 85 -18.84 1.57 0.76
C ARG A 85 -18.80 3.08 0.50
N SER A 86 -19.35 3.54 -0.62
CA SER A 86 -19.47 4.98 -0.89
C SER A 86 -20.33 5.70 0.15
N LEU A 87 -21.48 5.13 0.50
CA LEU A 87 -22.35 5.70 1.53
C LEU A 87 -21.66 5.74 2.90
N ALA A 88 -20.97 4.66 3.28
CA ALA A 88 -20.22 4.58 4.52
C ALA A 88 -19.05 5.59 4.54
N PHE A 89 -18.34 5.74 3.42
CA PHE A 89 -17.28 6.73 3.24
C PHE A 89 -17.76 8.16 3.50
N PHE A 90 -18.88 8.56 2.88
CA PHE A 90 -19.42 9.92 3.09
C PHE A 90 -20.02 10.13 4.48
N ARG A 91 -20.55 9.07 5.12
CA ARG A 91 -20.99 9.13 6.53
C ARG A 91 -19.84 9.35 7.50
N ASP A 92 -18.70 8.67 7.30
CA ASP A 92 -17.50 8.82 8.14
C ASP A 92 -16.83 10.18 7.94
N LEU A 93 -16.94 10.78 6.74
CA LEU A 93 -16.29 12.04 6.38
C LEU A 93 -16.60 13.19 7.35
N GLY A 94 -17.81 13.24 7.92
CA GLY A 94 -18.19 14.23 8.93
C GLY A 94 -17.35 14.11 10.20
N GLY A 95 -17.11 12.90 10.68
CA GLY A 95 -16.24 12.59 11.82
C GLY A 95 -14.77 12.89 11.54
N VAL A 96 -14.30 12.49 10.36
CA VAL A 96 -12.93 12.78 9.87
C VAL A 96 -12.69 14.29 9.83
N ASN A 97 -13.60 15.06 9.24
CA ASN A 97 -13.47 16.52 9.14
C ASN A 97 -13.48 17.20 10.50
N ARG A 98 -14.31 16.74 11.46
CA ARG A 98 -14.32 17.25 12.82
C ARG A 98 -12.97 17.06 13.51
N ARG A 99 -12.40 15.85 13.43
CA ARG A 99 -11.08 15.57 14.00
C ARG A 99 -9.99 16.40 13.34
N ARG A 100 -10.02 16.51 12.02
CA ARG A 100 -9.07 17.34 11.26
C ARG A 100 -9.09 18.80 11.68
N VAL A 101 -10.28 19.43 11.79
CA VAL A 101 -10.42 20.83 12.15
C VAL A 101 -9.96 21.09 13.59
N ASN A 102 -10.24 20.15 14.49
CA ASN A 102 -9.88 20.27 15.92
C ASN A 102 -8.49 19.70 16.25
N GLY A 103 -7.76 19.14 15.27
CA GLY A 103 -6.45 18.51 15.51
C GLY A 103 -6.51 17.29 16.42
N ILE A 104 -7.66 16.61 16.51
CA ILE A 104 -7.85 15.44 17.38
C ILE A 104 -7.36 14.20 16.63
N ALA A 105 -6.30 13.56 17.16
CA ALA A 105 -5.69 12.42 16.53
C ALA A 105 -5.29 11.30 17.51
N ASP A 106 -5.64 11.43 18.78
CA ASP A 106 -5.21 10.57 19.88
C ASP A 106 -6.38 9.94 20.66
N GLU A 107 -7.60 9.98 20.12
CA GLU A 107 -8.78 9.37 20.76
C GLU A 107 -8.55 7.92 21.17
N ILE A 108 -7.73 7.17 20.41
CA ILE A 108 -7.43 5.76 20.66
C ILE A 108 -6.48 5.59 21.85
N ASN A 109 -5.64 6.57 22.16
CA ASN A 109 -4.73 6.53 23.31
C ASN A 109 -5.46 6.49 24.66
N ALA A 110 -6.69 6.97 24.72
CA ALA A 110 -7.52 6.96 25.93
C ALA A 110 -8.24 5.62 26.18
N THR A 111 -8.01 4.61 25.35
CA THR A 111 -8.73 3.33 25.42
C THR A 111 -7.96 2.27 26.23
N PRO A 112 -8.62 1.15 26.65
CA PRO A 112 -7.96 -0.01 27.30
C PRO A 112 -6.91 -0.72 26.44
N LEU A 113 -6.54 -0.17 25.29
CA LEU A 113 -5.56 -0.72 24.35
C LEU A 113 -4.12 -0.32 24.67
N GLN A 114 -3.93 0.63 25.61
CA GLN A 114 -2.60 0.97 26.12
C GLN A 114 -1.89 -0.25 26.69
N GLY A 115 -0.61 -0.42 26.34
CA GLY A 115 0.20 -1.59 26.71
C GLY A 115 0.01 -2.83 25.83
N ARG A 116 -1.05 -2.88 24.99
CA ARG A 116 -1.25 -3.98 24.02
C ARG A 116 -0.64 -3.69 22.65
N TYR A 117 -0.51 -2.40 22.32
CA TYR A 117 0.03 -1.92 21.06
C TYR A 117 1.11 -0.87 21.29
N PRO A 118 2.06 -0.70 20.35
CA PRO A 118 3.02 0.38 20.40
C PRO A 118 2.32 1.76 20.43
N ARG A 119 2.86 2.71 21.19
CA ARG A 119 2.26 4.05 21.30
C ARG A 119 2.10 4.77 19.96
N TYR A 120 3.07 4.58 19.05
CA TYR A 120 3.00 5.19 17.71
C TYR A 120 1.84 4.68 16.86
N TYR A 121 1.32 3.49 17.16
CA TYR A 121 0.20 2.88 16.46
C TYR A 121 -1.17 3.32 16.99
N LEU A 122 -1.24 3.80 18.24
CA LEU A 122 -2.47 4.24 18.91
C LEU A 122 -2.83 5.67 18.52
N GLN A 123 -3.08 5.91 17.24
CA GLN A 123 -3.42 7.21 16.66
C GLN A 123 -4.54 7.08 15.64
N ASN A 124 -5.26 8.19 15.40
CA ASN A 124 -6.26 8.27 14.35
C ASN A 124 -5.58 8.63 13.00
N PHE A 125 -4.75 7.72 12.48
CA PHE A 125 -4.20 7.88 11.14
C PHE A 125 -5.29 8.26 10.15
N HIS A 126 -5.01 9.16 9.22
CA HIS A 126 -5.97 9.75 8.27
C HIS A 126 -7.19 10.41 8.93
N TYR A 127 -7.11 10.75 10.21
CA TYR A 127 -8.25 11.20 11.03
C TYR A 127 -9.44 10.23 11.04
N GLN A 128 -9.23 8.99 10.63
CA GLN A 128 -10.31 7.99 10.56
C GLN A 128 -10.76 7.53 11.95
N SER A 129 -12.03 7.15 12.05
CA SER A 129 -12.64 6.71 13.30
C SER A 129 -12.01 5.41 13.79
N GLY A 130 -11.40 5.45 14.99
CA GLY A 130 -10.77 4.28 15.59
C GLY A 130 -9.43 3.85 14.97
N GLY A 131 -8.79 4.69 14.14
CA GLY A 131 -7.51 4.38 13.50
C GLY A 131 -7.56 3.05 12.76
N TYR A 132 -6.55 2.20 12.94
CA TYR A 132 -6.51 0.85 12.36
C TYR A 132 -7.09 -0.25 13.26
N LEU A 133 -7.85 0.10 14.31
CA LEU A 133 -8.29 -0.86 15.34
C LEU A 133 -9.81 -1.08 15.38
N THR A 134 -10.54 -0.74 14.30
CA THR A 134 -11.99 -0.97 14.19
C THR A 134 -12.37 -1.69 12.91
N GLU A 135 -13.47 -2.46 12.96
CA GLU A 135 -14.03 -3.15 11.79
C GLU A 135 -14.46 -2.15 10.71
N GLY A 136 -15.09 -1.04 11.12
CA GLY A 136 -15.53 -0.01 10.17
C GLY A 136 -14.37 0.61 9.40
N SER A 137 -13.23 0.85 10.05
CA SER A 137 -12.01 1.31 9.39
C SER A 137 -11.51 0.27 8.37
N ALA A 138 -11.43 -1.01 8.76
CA ALA A 138 -10.96 -2.07 7.88
C ALA A 138 -11.85 -2.25 6.64
N GLU A 139 -13.19 -2.15 6.80
CA GLU A 139 -14.14 -2.23 5.68
C GLU A 139 -14.02 -1.09 4.67
N LEU A 140 -13.66 0.11 5.14
CA LEU A 140 -13.56 1.32 4.32
C LEU A 140 -12.17 1.53 3.72
N TYR A 141 -11.13 0.97 4.30
CA TYR A 141 -9.73 1.27 3.98
C TYR A 141 -9.42 1.21 2.48
N ASP A 142 -9.71 0.09 1.83
CA ASP A 142 -9.42 -0.05 0.40
C ASP A 142 -10.18 0.97 -0.47
N HIS A 143 -11.40 1.33 -0.08
CA HIS A 143 -12.17 2.35 -0.78
C HIS A 143 -11.57 3.75 -0.59
N GLN A 144 -11.18 4.09 0.64
CA GLN A 144 -10.53 5.36 0.95
C GLN A 144 -9.22 5.53 0.19
N VAL A 145 -8.38 4.51 0.15
CA VAL A 145 -7.10 4.51 -0.59
C VAL A 145 -7.34 4.65 -2.10
N GLU A 146 -8.37 4.01 -2.66
CA GLU A 146 -8.70 4.20 -4.07
C GLU A 146 -9.26 5.60 -4.37
N VAL A 147 -10.03 6.20 -3.47
CA VAL A 147 -10.47 7.60 -3.59
C VAL A 147 -9.26 8.53 -3.57
N LEU A 148 -8.34 8.34 -2.63
CA LEU A 148 -7.12 9.15 -2.50
C LEU A 148 -6.28 9.15 -3.78
N PHE A 149 -6.13 7.99 -4.40
CA PHE A 149 -5.32 7.80 -5.62
C PHE A 149 -6.15 7.76 -6.91
N VAL A 150 -7.36 8.31 -6.90
CA VAL A 150 -8.29 8.44 -8.05
C VAL A 150 -8.41 7.16 -8.87
N GLY A 151 -8.46 6.01 -8.19
CA GLY A 151 -8.59 4.69 -8.80
C GLY A 151 -7.28 4.01 -9.21
N GLY A 152 -6.12 4.58 -8.86
CA GLY A 152 -4.80 4.08 -9.24
C GLY A 152 -4.13 3.16 -8.22
N ALA A 153 -4.68 3.00 -7.00
CA ALA A 153 -4.00 2.29 -5.92
C ALA A 153 -3.66 0.83 -6.25
N ASP A 154 -4.60 0.10 -6.84
CA ASP A 154 -4.33 -1.30 -7.24
C ASP A 154 -3.31 -1.39 -8.38
N ALA A 155 -3.31 -0.45 -9.32
CA ALA A 155 -2.31 -0.41 -10.39
C ALA A 155 -0.90 -0.14 -9.83
N MET A 156 -0.77 0.68 -8.77
CA MET A 156 0.49 0.86 -8.03
C MET A 156 0.94 -0.45 -7.38
N ARG A 157 0.03 -1.13 -6.65
CA ARG A 157 0.31 -2.44 -6.02
C ARG A 157 0.76 -3.49 -7.05
N ARG A 158 0.16 -3.48 -8.25
CA ARG A 158 0.51 -4.42 -9.32
C ARG A 158 1.90 -4.19 -9.90
N GLN A 159 2.53 -3.01 -9.74
CA GLN A 159 3.94 -2.85 -10.12
C GLN A 159 4.84 -3.72 -9.23
N ALA A 160 4.58 -3.77 -7.92
CA ALA A 160 5.29 -4.69 -7.02
C ALA A 160 5.01 -6.17 -7.39
N LEU A 161 3.76 -6.50 -7.76
CA LEU A 161 3.42 -7.84 -8.25
C LEU A 161 4.15 -8.20 -9.55
N ALA A 162 4.37 -7.26 -10.46
CA ALA A 162 5.11 -7.49 -11.69
C ALA A 162 6.55 -7.96 -11.39
N GLY A 163 7.26 -7.23 -10.53
CA GLY A 163 8.58 -7.60 -10.06
C GLY A 163 8.60 -8.98 -9.38
N LEU A 164 7.67 -9.19 -8.45
CA LEU A 164 7.50 -10.48 -7.75
C LEU A 164 7.21 -11.63 -8.75
N SER A 165 6.33 -11.40 -9.72
CA SER A 165 5.97 -12.41 -10.73
C SER A 165 7.15 -12.77 -11.62
N ARG A 166 7.97 -11.79 -12.03
CA ARG A 166 9.22 -12.03 -12.76
C ARG A 166 10.17 -12.92 -11.94
N PHE A 167 10.40 -12.55 -10.67
CA PHE A 167 11.28 -13.31 -9.78
C PHE A 167 10.80 -14.74 -9.54
N LEU A 168 9.51 -14.94 -9.33
CA LEU A 168 8.90 -16.25 -9.08
C LEU A 168 8.84 -17.17 -10.33
N ARG A 169 9.12 -16.66 -11.53
CA ARG A 169 9.31 -17.49 -12.72
C ARG A 169 10.66 -18.21 -12.73
N GLY A 170 11.63 -17.70 -11.99
CA GLY A 170 12.97 -18.26 -11.87
C GLY A 170 13.01 -19.55 -11.04
N PRO A 171 14.20 -20.14 -10.90
CA PRO A 171 14.43 -21.39 -10.16
C PRO A 171 13.93 -21.30 -8.72
N GLY A 172 13.21 -22.34 -8.28
CA GLY A 172 12.66 -22.43 -6.91
C GLY A 172 11.45 -21.53 -6.63
N GLY A 173 11.01 -20.67 -7.57
CA GLY A 173 9.94 -19.70 -7.35
C GLY A 173 8.57 -20.34 -7.14
N ARG A 174 8.24 -21.46 -7.80
CA ARG A 174 6.93 -22.13 -7.66
C ARG A 174 6.59 -22.57 -6.24
N ASN A 175 7.61 -22.97 -5.48
CA ASN A 175 7.47 -23.46 -4.11
C ASN A 175 7.91 -22.42 -3.07
N ALA A 176 8.30 -21.24 -3.50
CA ALA A 176 8.70 -20.16 -2.61
C ALA A 176 7.56 -19.80 -1.66
N ARG A 177 7.88 -19.62 -0.38
CA ARG A 177 6.96 -19.05 0.60
C ARG A 177 7.11 -17.54 0.54
N HIS A 178 6.00 -16.84 0.39
CA HIS A 178 5.95 -15.38 0.37
C HIS A 178 5.35 -14.86 1.68
N LEU A 179 5.92 -13.80 2.24
CA LEU A 179 5.36 -13.07 3.38
C LEU A 179 5.06 -11.64 2.96
N ASP A 180 3.84 -11.20 3.23
CA ASP A 180 3.40 -9.81 3.09
C ASP A 180 3.37 -9.16 4.47
N ILE A 181 4.24 -8.19 4.71
CA ILE A 181 4.40 -7.52 6.00
C ILE A 181 3.51 -6.28 6.01
N ALA A 182 2.69 -6.14 7.05
CA ALA A 182 1.58 -5.20 7.14
C ALA A 182 0.58 -5.40 5.98
N CYS A 183 0.06 -6.62 5.88
CA CYS A 183 -0.82 -7.01 4.78
C CYS A 183 -2.19 -6.31 4.78
N GLY A 184 -2.54 -5.62 5.86
CA GLY A 184 -3.79 -4.89 6.01
C GLY A 184 -5.01 -5.78 5.76
N THR A 185 -5.88 -5.34 4.87
CA THR A 185 -7.09 -6.07 4.43
C THR A 185 -6.80 -7.24 3.47
N GLY A 186 -5.53 -7.57 3.24
CA GLY A 186 -5.11 -8.63 2.32
C GLY A 186 -5.21 -8.23 0.83
N ARG A 187 -5.31 -6.92 0.52
CA ARG A 187 -5.53 -6.47 -0.86
C ARG A 187 -4.42 -6.91 -1.81
N PHE A 188 -3.15 -6.72 -1.43
CA PHE A 188 -2.03 -7.16 -2.26
C PHE A 188 -1.99 -8.69 -2.40
N LEU A 189 -2.23 -9.43 -1.31
CA LEU A 189 -2.30 -10.89 -1.34
C LEU A 189 -3.42 -11.39 -2.25
N THR A 190 -4.57 -10.70 -2.28
CA THR A 190 -5.66 -11.03 -3.21
C THR A 190 -5.20 -10.91 -4.66
N ILE A 191 -4.55 -9.79 -5.03
CA ILE A 191 -4.02 -9.56 -6.37
C ILE A 191 -2.96 -10.61 -6.71
N LEU A 192 -2.08 -10.95 -5.76
CA LEU A 192 -1.08 -12.01 -5.92
C LEU A 192 -1.75 -13.38 -6.13
N LYS A 193 -2.79 -13.73 -5.38
CA LYS A 193 -3.51 -15.00 -5.49
C LYS A 193 -4.30 -15.11 -6.81
N GLN A 194 -4.85 -14.01 -7.32
CA GLN A 194 -5.44 -13.97 -8.66
C GLN A 194 -4.42 -14.30 -9.76
N ALA A 195 -3.20 -13.77 -9.64
CA ALA A 195 -2.12 -14.06 -10.58
C ALA A 195 -1.49 -15.45 -10.38
N ARG A 196 -1.44 -15.93 -9.15
CA ARG A 196 -0.74 -17.16 -8.74
C ARG A 196 -1.55 -17.93 -7.69
N PRO A 197 -2.64 -18.60 -8.05
CA PRO A 197 -3.57 -19.25 -7.11
C PRO A 197 -2.89 -20.27 -6.17
N ARG A 198 -1.85 -20.95 -6.63
CA ARG A 198 -1.12 -22.00 -5.88
C ARG A 198 0.02 -21.46 -5.02
N GLN A 199 0.34 -20.14 -5.08
CA GLN A 199 1.42 -19.55 -4.29
C GLN A 199 1.14 -19.74 -2.79
N ARG A 200 2.15 -20.17 -2.02
CA ARG A 200 2.09 -20.19 -0.56
C ARG A 200 2.33 -18.78 -0.04
N VAL A 201 1.35 -18.21 0.66
CA VAL A 201 1.43 -16.85 1.19
C VAL A 201 1.15 -16.81 2.68
N VAL A 202 1.82 -15.91 3.35
CA VAL A 202 1.54 -15.50 4.73
C VAL A 202 1.30 -14.01 4.71
N GLY A 203 0.18 -13.55 5.27
CA GLY A 203 -0.06 -12.15 5.59
C GLY A 203 0.20 -11.91 7.07
N LEU A 204 0.94 -10.86 7.39
CA LEU A 204 1.20 -10.43 8.75
C LEU A 204 0.70 -9.00 8.92
N ASP A 205 -0.09 -8.76 9.96
CA ASP A 205 -0.56 -7.43 10.35
C ASP A 205 -0.68 -7.30 11.86
N LEU A 206 -0.61 -6.09 12.37
CA LEU A 206 -0.78 -5.82 13.78
C LEU A 206 -2.25 -5.69 14.19
N SER A 207 -3.13 -5.35 13.23
CA SER A 207 -4.55 -5.08 13.43
C SER A 207 -5.42 -6.34 13.33
N PRO A 208 -6.07 -6.78 14.42
CA PRO A 208 -7.05 -7.88 14.33
C PRO A 208 -8.26 -7.57 13.42
N PRO A 209 -8.87 -6.36 13.42
CA PRO A 209 -9.93 -6.02 12.49
C PRO A 209 -9.51 -6.15 11.02
N TYR A 210 -8.32 -5.66 10.67
CA TYR A 210 -7.80 -5.75 9.30
C TYR A 210 -7.52 -7.20 8.90
N LEU A 211 -6.99 -8.02 9.81
CA LEU A 211 -6.80 -9.46 9.55
C LEU A 211 -8.12 -10.19 9.35
N ARG A 212 -9.20 -9.83 10.08
CA ARG A 212 -10.52 -10.40 9.83
C ARG A 212 -11.07 -10.03 8.44
N GLU A 213 -10.82 -8.80 7.97
CA GLU A 213 -11.18 -8.43 6.59
C GLU A 213 -10.31 -9.18 5.57
N ALA A 214 -9.00 -9.33 5.84
CA ALA A 214 -8.09 -10.15 5.03
C ALA A 214 -8.55 -11.61 4.95
N GLU A 215 -9.00 -12.20 6.06
CA GLU A 215 -9.54 -13.56 6.09
C GLU A 215 -10.78 -13.69 5.22
N ARG A 216 -11.73 -12.75 5.33
CA ARG A 216 -12.93 -12.71 4.47
C ARG A 216 -12.57 -12.64 2.99
N THR A 217 -11.59 -11.81 2.64
CA THR A 217 -11.17 -11.55 1.27
C THR A 217 -10.41 -12.74 0.68
N LEU A 218 -9.60 -13.42 1.50
CA LEU A 218 -8.69 -14.48 1.07
C LEU A 218 -9.26 -15.89 1.27
N ARG A 219 -10.43 -16.05 1.86
CA ARG A 219 -11.00 -17.37 2.23
C ARG A 219 -11.16 -18.35 1.08
N ALA A 220 -11.32 -17.85 -0.15
CA ALA A 220 -11.43 -18.67 -1.36
C ALA A 220 -10.09 -19.28 -1.80
N TRP A 221 -8.97 -18.84 -1.22
CA TRP A 221 -7.65 -19.20 -1.65
C TRP A 221 -6.97 -20.16 -0.67
N SER A 222 -6.67 -21.37 -1.14
CA SER A 222 -5.85 -22.32 -0.39
C SER A 222 -4.40 -21.83 -0.21
N ARG A 223 -3.65 -22.41 0.73
CA ARG A 223 -2.24 -22.08 1.01
C ARG A 223 -2.03 -20.61 1.43
N THR A 224 -3.00 -20.07 2.11
CA THR A 224 -2.97 -18.73 2.71
C THR A 224 -3.00 -18.89 4.23
N SER A 225 -2.15 -18.15 4.91
CA SER A 225 -2.13 -18.06 6.38
C SER A 225 -2.07 -16.59 6.77
N LEU A 226 -2.75 -16.22 7.84
CA LEU A 226 -2.71 -14.88 8.41
C LEU A 226 -2.16 -14.96 9.84
N LEU A 227 -1.39 -13.96 10.24
CA LEU A 227 -0.72 -13.89 11.52
C LEU A 227 -0.82 -12.49 12.10
N GLN A 228 -1.33 -12.37 13.31
CA GLN A 228 -1.22 -11.13 14.07
C GLN A 228 0.16 -11.04 14.71
N ALA A 229 0.98 -10.09 14.28
CA ALA A 229 2.29 -9.82 14.88
C ALA A 229 2.75 -8.38 14.58
N ASN A 230 3.68 -7.90 15.41
CA ASN A 230 4.37 -6.64 15.17
C ASN A 230 5.52 -6.84 14.18
N ALA A 231 5.61 -5.99 13.16
CA ALA A 231 6.67 -5.99 12.16
C ALA A 231 8.08 -5.73 12.74
N GLU A 232 8.18 -5.18 13.95
CA GLU A 232 9.44 -4.98 14.65
C GLU A 232 10.06 -6.27 15.20
N GLN A 233 9.23 -7.33 15.39
CA GLN A 233 9.66 -8.64 15.90
C GLN A 233 8.76 -9.73 15.30
N ILE A 234 9.15 -10.25 14.16
CA ILE A 234 8.35 -11.22 13.42
C ILE A 234 8.69 -12.65 13.85
N PRO A 235 7.68 -13.48 14.28
CA PRO A 235 7.93 -14.79 14.90
C PRO A 235 8.23 -15.90 13.87
N PHE A 236 9.21 -15.67 13.02
CA PHE A 236 9.77 -16.66 12.12
C PHE A 236 11.30 -16.69 12.24
N SER A 237 11.90 -17.86 12.02
CA SER A 237 13.34 -18.03 12.02
C SER A 237 14.01 -17.28 10.86
N ASP A 238 15.31 -17.01 11.02
CA ASP A 238 16.14 -16.40 9.99
C ASP A 238 16.06 -17.17 8.68
N GLY A 239 16.07 -16.46 7.57
CA GLY A 239 16.05 -17.09 6.25
C GLY A 239 14.81 -17.95 5.96
N SER A 240 13.65 -17.64 6.57
CA SER A 240 12.42 -18.43 6.36
C SER A 240 11.74 -18.19 5.02
N PHE A 241 12.02 -17.06 4.36
CA PHE A 241 11.29 -16.65 3.16
C PHE A 241 12.22 -16.37 1.97
N LYS A 242 11.78 -16.77 0.79
CA LYS A 242 12.44 -16.42 -0.49
C LYS A 242 12.01 -15.05 -0.98
N THR A 243 10.79 -14.63 -0.65
CA THR A 243 10.23 -13.35 -1.07
C THR A 243 9.43 -12.69 0.04
N LEU A 244 9.59 -11.38 0.18
CA LEU A 244 8.80 -10.52 1.05
C LEU A 244 8.13 -9.43 0.22
N SER A 245 6.97 -8.95 0.67
CA SER A 245 6.42 -7.64 0.29
C SER A 245 6.18 -6.79 1.51
N CYS A 246 6.25 -5.48 1.32
CA CYS A 246 5.83 -4.48 2.29
C CYS A 246 5.29 -3.30 1.50
N ILE A 247 3.99 -3.02 1.67
CA ILE A 247 3.27 -2.07 0.84
C ILE A 247 2.55 -1.07 1.73
N PHE A 248 2.92 0.23 1.61
CA PHE A 248 2.30 1.34 2.33
C PHE A 248 2.40 1.20 3.87
N LEU A 249 3.63 0.96 4.38
CA LEU A 249 3.88 0.86 5.82
C LEU A 249 4.84 1.93 6.35
N PHE A 250 5.95 2.17 5.65
CA PHE A 250 7.07 2.92 6.25
C PHE A 250 6.75 4.38 6.50
N HIS A 251 5.89 4.99 5.69
CA HIS A 251 5.46 6.37 5.89
C HIS A 251 4.66 6.57 7.21
N GLU A 252 4.10 5.49 7.77
CA GLU A 252 3.36 5.50 9.03
C GLU A 252 4.21 5.17 10.26
N LEU A 253 5.49 4.86 10.08
CA LEU A 253 6.37 4.42 11.15
C LEU A 253 7.37 5.51 11.58
N PRO A 254 7.65 5.66 12.89
CA PRO A 254 8.80 6.42 13.38
C PRO A 254 10.11 5.90 12.78
N ARG A 255 11.09 6.78 12.56
CA ARG A 255 12.38 6.42 11.96
C ARG A 255 13.07 5.22 12.64
N LYS A 256 13.06 5.16 13.97
CA LYS A 256 13.68 4.06 14.74
C LYS A 256 12.98 2.73 14.43
N VAL A 257 11.65 2.74 14.28
CA VAL A 257 10.85 1.57 13.97
C VAL A 257 11.10 1.12 12.53
N ARG A 258 11.17 2.05 11.56
CA ARG A 258 11.56 1.72 10.17
C ARG A 258 12.87 0.97 10.09
N ILE A 259 13.90 1.43 10.83
CA ILE A 259 15.21 0.77 10.89
C ILE A 259 15.09 -0.65 11.45
N GLN A 260 14.32 -0.83 12.51
CA GLN A 260 14.10 -2.16 13.11
C GLN A 260 13.35 -3.10 12.17
N VAL A 261 12.30 -2.62 11.51
CA VAL A 261 11.53 -3.39 10.53
C VAL A 261 12.38 -3.76 9.32
N ALA A 262 13.25 -2.86 8.83
CA ALA A 262 14.19 -3.16 7.75
C ALA A 262 15.16 -4.30 8.13
N ARG A 263 15.65 -4.32 9.38
CA ARG A 263 16.49 -5.42 9.91
C ARG A 263 15.73 -6.74 9.98
N GLU A 264 14.48 -6.74 10.43
CA GLU A 264 13.63 -7.92 10.45
C GLU A 264 13.38 -8.47 9.04
N MET A 265 13.12 -7.59 8.06
CA MET A 265 12.99 -7.98 6.66
C MET A 265 14.26 -8.68 6.14
N ALA A 266 15.42 -8.09 6.42
CA ALA A 266 16.71 -8.67 6.04
C ALA A 266 16.97 -10.02 6.74
N ARG A 267 16.64 -10.13 8.03
CA ARG A 267 16.77 -11.37 8.81
C ARG A 267 15.96 -12.51 8.20
N LEU A 268 14.71 -12.21 7.84
CA LEU A 268 13.75 -13.20 7.35
C LEU A 268 14.05 -13.70 5.93
N LEU A 269 14.72 -12.89 5.11
CA LEU A 269 15.08 -13.27 3.76
C LEU A 269 16.18 -14.33 3.74
N LYS A 270 16.00 -15.32 2.86
CA LYS A 270 17.09 -16.23 2.45
C LYS A 270 18.14 -15.46 1.65
N PRO A 271 19.41 -15.88 1.68
CA PRO A 271 20.39 -15.39 0.71
C PRO A 271 19.86 -15.51 -0.73
N GLY A 272 20.03 -14.47 -1.54
CA GLY A 272 19.44 -14.35 -2.88
C GLY A 272 17.90 -14.23 -2.88
N GLY A 273 17.27 -14.00 -1.73
CA GLY A 273 15.85 -13.66 -1.62
C GLY A 273 15.58 -12.17 -1.86
N ARG A 274 14.33 -11.82 -2.19
CA ARG A 274 13.97 -10.44 -2.54
C ARG A 274 12.82 -9.88 -1.71
N LEU A 275 12.94 -8.60 -1.38
CA LEU A 275 11.90 -7.75 -0.84
C LEU A 275 11.35 -6.86 -1.96
N PHE A 276 10.04 -6.84 -2.11
CA PHE A 276 9.27 -5.94 -2.97
C PHE A 276 8.65 -4.87 -2.08
N PHE A 277 9.34 -3.75 -1.97
CA PHE A 277 8.95 -2.63 -1.12
C PHE A 277 8.28 -1.56 -1.98
N LEU A 278 7.02 -1.23 -1.67
CA LEU A 278 6.26 -0.17 -2.33
C LEU A 278 5.73 0.80 -1.28
N ASP A 279 6.11 2.05 -1.38
CA ASP A 279 5.62 3.09 -0.47
C ASP A 279 5.46 4.42 -1.21
N SER A 280 5.06 5.48 -0.53
CA SER A 280 4.95 6.80 -1.12
C SER A 280 6.26 7.22 -1.80
N ILE A 281 6.16 8.01 -2.86
CA ILE A 281 7.30 8.75 -3.39
C ILE A 281 7.84 9.72 -2.34
N GLN A 282 9.10 10.11 -2.52
CA GLN A 282 9.82 11.02 -1.66
C GLN A 282 10.09 12.36 -2.38
N LEU A 283 10.48 13.38 -1.63
CA LEU A 283 10.84 14.67 -2.22
C LEU A 283 11.97 14.48 -3.26
N GLY A 284 11.78 15.09 -4.42
CA GLY A 284 12.71 14.99 -5.54
C GLY A 284 12.48 13.79 -6.47
N ASP A 285 11.73 12.75 -6.08
CA ASP A 285 11.38 11.63 -6.97
C ASP A 285 10.53 12.12 -8.17
N TYR A 286 9.68 13.11 -7.93
CA TYR A 286 8.94 13.83 -8.96
C TYR A 286 8.61 15.26 -8.49
N PRO A 287 9.44 16.26 -8.84
CA PRO A 287 9.34 17.61 -8.30
C PRO A 287 7.96 18.27 -8.46
N ALA A 288 7.21 17.90 -9.52
CA ALA A 288 5.85 18.40 -9.71
C ALA A 288 4.88 18.02 -8.58
N PHE A 289 5.21 17.02 -7.75
CA PHE A 289 4.38 16.56 -6.63
C PHE A 289 4.93 16.97 -5.25
N ASP A 290 6.13 17.57 -5.17
CA ASP A 290 6.79 17.88 -3.89
C ASP A 290 5.92 18.75 -2.96
N ALA A 291 5.25 19.79 -3.51
CA ALA A 291 4.34 20.63 -2.72
C ALA A 291 3.13 19.85 -2.17
N LEU A 292 2.64 18.86 -2.93
CA LEU A 292 1.54 18.00 -2.48
C LEU A 292 2.00 17.05 -1.37
N LEU A 293 3.21 16.47 -1.50
CA LEU A 293 3.80 15.61 -0.47
C LEU A 293 4.03 16.36 0.84
N SER A 294 4.58 17.58 0.78
CA SER A 294 4.81 18.43 1.96
C SER A 294 3.51 18.82 2.68
N ARG A 295 2.39 18.90 1.94
CA ARG A 295 1.07 19.21 2.51
C ARG A 295 0.36 17.99 3.11
N PHE A 296 0.68 16.80 2.61
CA PHE A 296 -0.04 15.56 2.94
C PHE A 296 -0.11 15.27 4.45
N PRO A 297 0.97 15.34 5.25
CA PRO A 297 0.93 15.02 6.67
C PRO A 297 -0.03 15.91 7.47
N LYS A 298 -0.16 17.18 7.09
CA LYS A 298 -1.10 18.11 7.72
C LYS A 298 -2.56 17.81 7.32
N ALA A 299 -2.76 17.42 6.06
CA ALA A 299 -4.08 17.13 5.52
C ALA A 299 -4.69 15.84 6.07
N PHE A 300 -3.86 14.84 6.38
CA PHE A 300 -4.29 13.49 6.67
C PHE A 300 -3.80 12.93 8.02
N HIS A 301 -3.23 13.74 8.90
CA HIS A 301 -2.60 13.28 10.13
C HIS A 301 -1.67 12.09 9.89
N GLU A 302 -0.54 12.38 9.27
CA GLU A 302 0.55 11.45 9.03
C GLU A 302 1.80 11.92 9.79
N PRO A 303 1.92 11.62 11.08
CA PRO A 303 2.92 12.26 11.95
C PRO A 303 4.37 11.89 11.60
N TYR A 304 4.58 10.79 10.88
CA TYR A 304 5.90 10.28 10.51
C TYR A 304 6.25 10.49 9.04
N TYR A 305 5.29 11.03 8.26
CA TYR A 305 5.41 11.17 6.82
C TYR A 305 6.46 12.21 6.41
N ASP A 306 6.56 13.33 7.12
CA ASP A 306 7.55 14.38 6.79
C ASP A 306 9.00 13.88 6.93
N ASP A 307 9.30 13.09 7.97
CA ASP A 307 10.60 12.44 8.11
C ASP A 307 10.79 11.32 7.05
N PHE A 308 9.72 10.62 6.67
CA PHE A 308 9.79 9.57 5.65
C PHE A 308 10.13 10.13 4.27
N ILE A 309 9.48 11.21 3.82
CA ILE A 309 9.72 11.76 2.47
C ILE A 309 11.11 12.38 2.30
N ARG A 310 11.87 12.58 3.40
CA ARG A 310 13.24 13.09 3.41
C ARG A 310 14.29 12.00 3.71
N ALA A 311 13.85 10.80 4.06
CA ALA A 311 14.74 9.72 4.45
C ALA A 311 15.47 9.10 3.25
N ASP A 312 16.74 8.75 3.42
CA ASP A 312 17.45 7.89 2.46
C ASP A 312 17.08 6.43 2.72
N LEU A 313 16.07 5.94 2.00
CA LEU A 313 15.59 4.57 2.11
C LEU A 313 16.64 3.56 1.61
N ALA A 314 17.41 3.92 0.57
CA ALA A 314 18.43 3.03 0.02
C ALA A 314 19.53 2.79 1.05
N ALA A 315 20.06 3.85 1.68
CA ALA A 315 21.05 3.73 2.75
C ALA A 315 20.50 3.00 3.98
N MET A 316 19.21 3.21 4.34
CA MET A 316 18.57 2.49 5.45
C MET A 316 18.54 0.98 5.21
N PHE A 317 18.10 0.54 4.03
CA PHE A 317 18.05 -0.87 3.67
C PHE A 317 19.45 -1.46 3.51
N GLN A 318 20.40 -0.71 2.96
CA GLN A 318 21.79 -1.15 2.85
C GLN A 318 22.40 -1.39 4.24
N ALA A 319 22.16 -0.50 5.21
CA ALA A 319 22.59 -0.69 6.59
C ALA A 319 21.92 -1.90 7.28
N ALA A 320 20.76 -2.34 6.78
CA ALA A 320 20.11 -3.58 7.22
C ALA A 320 20.61 -4.84 6.50
N GLY A 321 21.54 -4.71 5.52
CA GLY A 321 22.08 -5.83 4.75
C GLY A 321 21.28 -6.18 3.49
N LEU A 322 20.51 -5.24 2.94
CA LEU A 322 19.75 -5.40 1.70
C LEU A 322 20.28 -4.44 0.62
N ARG A 323 20.49 -4.93 -0.58
CA ARG A 323 20.94 -4.14 -1.74
C ARG A 323 19.75 -3.81 -2.64
N VAL A 324 19.58 -2.54 -3.00
CA VAL A 324 18.59 -2.14 -4.02
C VAL A 324 19.07 -2.65 -5.39
N VAL A 325 18.23 -3.43 -6.06
CA VAL A 325 18.50 -3.97 -7.40
C VAL A 325 17.64 -3.32 -8.48
N GLU A 326 16.51 -2.72 -8.10
CA GLU A 326 15.63 -2.00 -9.01
C GLU A 326 14.92 -0.88 -8.23
N SER A 327 14.77 0.29 -8.84
CA SER A 327 13.98 1.40 -8.30
C SER A 327 13.12 1.99 -9.42
N GLU A 328 11.82 2.07 -9.19
CA GLU A 328 10.84 2.57 -10.15
C GLU A 328 9.80 3.44 -9.47
N ARG A 329 9.41 4.55 -10.13
CA ARG A 329 8.28 5.36 -9.70
C ARG A 329 6.98 4.84 -10.32
N ALA A 330 5.96 4.69 -9.51
CA ALA A 330 4.64 4.20 -9.90
C ALA A 330 3.55 5.16 -9.42
N PHE A 331 3.31 6.25 -10.15
CA PHE A 331 2.37 7.31 -9.78
C PHE A 331 2.81 7.98 -8.46
N PHE A 332 1.99 7.93 -7.41
CA PHE A 332 2.34 8.43 -6.07
C PHE A 332 3.18 7.45 -5.25
N SER A 333 3.65 6.35 -5.85
CA SER A 333 4.45 5.36 -5.14
C SER A 333 5.83 5.17 -5.77
N LYS A 334 6.75 4.72 -4.94
CA LYS A 334 8.10 4.29 -5.29
C LYS A 334 8.23 2.80 -4.98
N LEU A 335 8.56 2.01 -5.98
CA LEU A 335 8.90 0.61 -5.86
C LEU A 335 10.42 0.48 -5.72
N LEU A 336 10.86 -0.17 -4.65
CA LEU A 336 12.23 -0.66 -4.51
C LEU A 336 12.19 -2.19 -4.50
N ILE A 337 12.93 -2.82 -5.38
CA ILE A 337 13.23 -4.25 -5.29
C ILE A 337 14.59 -4.38 -4.66
N LEU A 338 14.63 -5.08 -3.52
CA LEU A 338 15.85 -5.25 -2.75
C LEU A 338 16.20 -6.74 -2.66
N GLU A 339 17.48 -7.04 -2.64
CA GLU A 339 18.00 -8.40 -2.57
C GLU A 339 18.90 -8.56 -1.33
N LYS A 340 18.75 -9.68 -0.64
CA LYS A 340 19.71 -10.11 0.36
C LYS A 340 20.88 -10.78 -0.37
N PRO A 341 22.12 -10.22 -0.34
CA PRO A 341 23.28 -10.83 -1.00
C PRO A 341 23.50 -12.27 -0.58
N GLY A 342 24.08 -13.07 -1.48
CA GLY A 342 24.55 -14.42 -1.17
C GLY A 342 25.80 -14.39 -0.28
N ALA A 343 26.07 -15.50 0.40
CA ALA A 343 27.25 -15.61 1.31
C ALA A 343 28.62 -15.42 0.60
N LEU A 344 28.65 -15.46 -0.73
CA LEU A 344 29.88 -15.25 -1.54
C LEU A 344 30.05 -13.80 -2.04
N GLU A 345 29.07 -12.91 -1.75
CA GLU A 345 29.07 -11.50 -2.22
C GLU A 345 29.24 -10.50 -1.07
N MET A 346 29.47 -10.99 0.14
CA MET A 346 29.82 -10.22 1.33
C MET A 346 31.33 -10.30 1.57
#